data_ea538d828e7298ed79e26a32a7baf9f4
#
_entry.id   ea538d828e7298ed79e26a32a7baf9f4
#
_cell.length_a   1.000
_cell.length_b   1.000
_cell.length_c   1.000
_cell.angle_alpha   90.00
_cell.angle_beta   90.00
_cell.angle_gamma   90.00
#
_symmetry.space_group_name_H-M   'P 1'
#
loop_
_entity.id
_entity.type
_entity.pdbx_description
1 polymer ?
#
loop_
_entity_poly.entity_id
_entity_poly.type
_entity_poly.pdbx_seq_one_letter_code
_entity_poly.pdbx_strand_id
1 'polypeptide(L)'
;MPLIGIIAKKRDIQAIKKELQESDIKIIEITKEAIRNVKNIVFEEIIILEDIKLEIEEYKYMNEIISKAKYLIINGDIEIEVLKEINIEKPIKVITFGFNTKATITISSVKEEKIIVCLQRDIEKIDGDIIETQEKEIKIGKENNKKIYNKLAVFIIKELHNL
;
A
#
# COMPACT_ATOMS: atom_id res chain seq x y z
N MET A 1 -2.32 -13.01 -12.72
CA MET A 1 -1.42 -12.98 -11.55
C MET A 1 -1.02 -11.54 -11.31
N PRO A 2 -1.58 -10.91 -10.28
CA PRO A 2 -1.32 -9.50 -9.96
C PRO A 2 0.11 -9.31 -9.44
N LEU A 3 0.73 -8.21 -9.86
CA LEU A 3 2.05 -7.77 -9.38
C LEU A 3 1.88 -6.53 -8.50
N ILE A 4 2.40 -6.60 -7.28
CA ILE A 4 2.38 -5.49 -6.31
C ILE A 4 3.80 -5.04 -6.05
N GLY A 5 4.07 -3.76 -6.25
CA GLY A 5 5.33 -3.13 -5.86
C GLY A 5 5.25 -2.59 -4.43
N ILE A 6 6.23 -2.88 -3.59
CA ILE A 6 6.24 -2.39 -2.20
C ILE A 6 7.53 -1.64 -1.90
N ILE A 7 7.40 -0.45 -1.33
CA ILE A 7 8.46 0.35 -0.73
C ILE A 7 8.30 0.29 0.79
N ALA A 8 9.15 -0.50 1.45
CA ALA A 8 9.12 -0.71 2.89
C ALA A 8 10.44 -1.32 3.38
N LYS A 9 10.61 -1.46 4.69
CA LYS A 9 11.71 -2.24 5.26
C LYS A 9 11.57 -3.72 4.86
N LYS A 10 12.70 -4.34 4.60
CA LYS A 10 12.77 -5.76 4.20
C LYS A 10 11.98 -6.69 5.12
N ARG A 11 12.04 -6.47 6.44
CA ARG A 11 11.27 -7.25 7.44
C ARG A 11 9.75 -7.12 7.25
N ASP A 12 9.28 -5.93 6.88
CA ASP A 12 7.87 -5.65 6.70
C ASP A 12 7.36 -6.30 5.40
N ILE A 13 8.16 -6.23 4.34
CA ILE A 13 7.87 -6.92 3.08
C ILE A 13 7.80 -8.44 3.29
N GLN A 14 8.71 -9.01 4.07
CA GLN A 14 8.68 -10.44 4.40
C GLN A 14 7.43 -10.84 5.19
N ALA A 15 7.00 -10.00 6.15
CA ALA A 15 5.78 -10.22 6.90
C ALA A 15 4.54 -10.19 6.00
N ILE A 16 4.44 -9.23 5.09
CA ILE A 16 3.35 -9.13 4.11
C ILE A 16 3.35 -10.33 3.16
N LYS A 17 4.50 -10.71 2.63
CA LYS A 17 4.65 -11.90 1.76
C LYS A 17 4.16 -13.16 2.45
N LYS A 18 4.49 -13.34 3.73
CA LYS A 18 4.05 -14.50 4.52
C LYS A 18 2.53 -14.57 4.66
N GLU A 19 1.88 -13.44 4.86
CA GLU A 19 0.42 -13.39 5.01
C GLU A 19 -0.34 -13.61 3.68
N LEU A 20 0.31 -13.37 2.55
CA LEU A 20 -0.25 -13.52 1.21
C LEU A 20 0.27 -14.76 0.47
N GLN A 21 1.02 -15.63 1.14
CA GLN A 21 1.70 -16.77 0.52
C GLN A 21 0.78 -17.78 -0.18
N GLU A 22 -0.49 -17.87 0.24
CA GLU A 22 -1.50 -18.77 -0.35
C GLU A 22 -2.29 -18.11 -1.49
N SER A 23 -1.99 -16.85 -1.81
CA SER A 23 -2.64 -16.12 -2.90
C SER A 23 -1.80 -16.14 -4.18
N ASP A 24 -2.43 -15.84 -5.31
CA ASP A 24 -1.75 -15.69 -6.61
C ASP A 24 -1.00 -14.36 -6.76
N ILE A 25 -0.91 -13.57 -5.69
CA ILE A 25 -0.26 -12.25 -5.70
C ILE A 25 1.26 -12.42 -5.65
N LYS A 26 1.95 -11.69 -6.51
CA LYS A 26 3.42 -11.55 -6.46
C LYS A 26 3.83 -10.17 -5.98
N ILE A 27 4.71 -10.15 -4.99
CA ILE A 27 5.24 -8.93 -4.39
C ILE A 27 6.69 -8.73 -4.85
N ILE A 28 6.94 -7.55 -5.40
CA ILE A 28 8.27 -7.08 -5.80
C ILE A 28 8.66 -5.92 -4.90
N GLU A 29 9.84 -6.03 -4.29
CA GLU A 29 10.43 -4.95 -3.51
C GLU A 29 10.96 -3.86 -4.46
N ILE A 30 10.56 -2.61 -4.21
CA ILE A 30 11.07 -1.44 -4.91
C ILE A 30 12.06 -0.74 -3.99
N THR A 31 13.35 -0.84 -4.33
CA THR A 31 14.44 -0.16 -3.62
C THR A 31 15.13 0.83 -4.54
N LYS A 32 15.95 1.71 -3.96
CA LYS A 32 16.78 2.63 -4.74
C LYS A 32 17.65 1.88 -5.75
N GLU A 33 18.24 0.77 -5.34
CA GLU A 33 19.13 -0.05 -6.18
C GLU A 33 18.37 -0.77 -7.29
N ALA A 34 17.14 -1.18 -7.03
CA ALA A 34 16.32 -1.95 -7.97
C ALA A 34 15.49 -1.07 -8.92
N ILE A 35 15.23 0.19 -8.58
CA ILE A 35 14.25 1.05 -9.27
C ILE A 35 14.47 1.13 -10.78
N ARG A 36 15.72 1.20 -11.22
CA ARG A 36 16.08 1.23 -12.63
C ARG A 36 15.68 -0.06 -13.36
N ASN A 37 15.79 -1.19 -12.68
CA ASN A 37 15.51 -2.52 -13.27
C ASN A 37 14.01 -2.82 -13.31
N VAL A 38 13.24 -2.28 -12.37
CA VAL A 38 11.79 -2.54 -12.26
C VAL A 38 10.94 -1.48 -12.98
N LYS A 39 11.52 -0.43 -13.54
CA LYS A 39 10.80 0.68 -14.19
C LYS A 39 9.87 0.26 -15.34
N ASN A 40 10.16 -0.87 -15.99
CA ASN A 40 9.35 -1.40 -17.08
C ASN A 40 8.27 -2.37 -16.62
N ILE A 41 8.24 -2.73 -15.34
CA ILE A 41 7.22 -3.59 -14.78
C ILE A 41 5.92 -2.80 -14.61
N VAL A 42 4.81 -3.39 -15.02
CA VAL A 42 3.48 -2.84 -14.77
C VAL A 42 2.93 -3.49 -13.51
N PHE A 43 2.77 -2.68 -12.48
CA PHE A 43 2.18 -3.09 -11.21
C PHE A 43 0.67 -2.81 -11.22
N GLU A 44 -0.13 -3.70 -10.62
CA GLU A 44 -1.52 -3.38 -10.29
C GLU A 44 -1.54 -2.31 -9.18
N GLU A 45 -0.69 -2.48 -8.18
CA GLU A 45 -0.61 -1.63 -7.01
C GLU A 45 0.84 -1.27 -6.68
N ILE A 46 1.03 -0.05 -6.22
CA ILE A 46 2.26 0.40 -5.56
C ILE A 46 1.90 0.75 -4.11
N ILE A 47 2.58 0.12 -3.16
CA ILE A 47 2.37 0.35 -1.73
C ILE A 47 3.59 1.02 -1.15
N ILE A 48 3.39 2.16 -0.49
CA ILE A 48 4.45 2.94 0.14
C ILE A 48 4.20 2.97 1.66
N LEU A 49 4.98 2.18 2.38
CA LEU A 49 4.98 2.12 3.85
C LEU A 49 6.04 3.03 4.46
N GLU A 50 7.08 3.34 3.72
CA GLU A 50 8.18 4.23 4.12
C GLU A 50 8.62 5.09 2.96
N ASP A 51 9.28 6.21 3.27
CA ASP A 51 9.89 7.04 2.24
C ASP A 51 11.14 6.37 1.64
N ILE A 52 11.42 6.70 0.41
CA ILE A 52 12.60 6.25 -0.32
C ILE A 52 13.41 7.47 -0.78
N LYS A 53 14.70 7.50 -0.43
CA LYS A 53 15.60 8.57 -0.85
C LYS A 53 16.16 8.29 -2.23
N LEU A 54 15.74 9.09 -3.20
CA LEU A 54 16.15 8.98 -4.60
C LEU A 54 17.04 10.16 -5.00
N GLU A 55 17.91 9.92 -5.97
CA GLU A 55 18.62 10.97 -6.68
C GLU A 55 17.72 11.57 -7.80
N ILE A 56 18.05 12.78 -8.25
CA ILE A 56 17.24 13.50 -9.26
C ILE A 56 16.92 12.63 -10.49
N GLU A 57 17.90 11.87 -10.98
CA GLU A 57 17.71 11.00 -12.14
C GLU A 57 16.80 9.79 -11.87
N GLU A 58 16.70 9.37 -10.61
CA GLU A 58 15.90 8.21 -10.21
C GLU A 58 14.42 8.53 -10.10
N TYR A 59 14.06 9.81 -9.87
CA TYR A 59 12.66 10.25 -9.83
C TYR A 59 11.91 9.95 -11.14
N LYS A 60 12.59 10.02 -12.28
CA LYS A 60 11.97 9.65 -13.56
C LYS A 60 11.54 8.18 -13.60
N TYR A 61 12.34 7.28 -13.01
CA TYR A 61 11.98 5.85 -12.95
C TYR A 61 10.81 5.60 -12.01
N MET A 62 10.79 6.27 -10.86
CA MET A 62 9.65 6.20 -9.95
C MET A 62 8.38 6.74 -10.60
N ASN A 63 8.49 7.83 -11.33
CA ASN A 63 7.38 8.41 -12.10
C ASN A 63 6.82 7.43 -13.13
N GLU A 64 7.71 6.77 -13.89
CA GLU A 64 7.31 5.73 -14.85
C GLU A 64 6.60 4.55 -14.17
N ILE A 65 7.09 4.09 -13.01
CA ILE A 65 6.50 3.00 -12.25
C ILE A 65 5.09 3.37 -11.77
N ILE A 66 4.97 4.51 -11.10
CA ILE A 66 3.69 4.95 -10.53
C ILE A 66 2.67 5.25 -11.62
N SER A 67 3.08 5.91 -12.71
CA SER A 67 2.17 6.28 -13.80
C SER A 67 1.53 5.09 -14.52
N LYS A 68 2.11 3.89 -14.39
CA LYS A 68 1.58 2.66 -14.98
C LYS A 68 0.71 1.84 -14.01
N ALA A 69 0.76 2.14 -12.72
CA ALA A 69 -0.03 1.43 -11.71
C ALA A 69 -1.49 1.86 -11.74
N LYS A 70 -2.37 0.98 -11.29
CA LYS A 70 -3.80 1.29 -11.12
C LYS A 70 -4.06 1.95 -9.77
N TYR A 71 -3.36 1.50 -8.73
CA TYR A 71 -3.52 2.00 -7.37
C TYR A 71 -2.18 2.45 -6.78
N LEU A 72 -2.24 3.52 -6.03
CA LEU A 72 -1.17 4.00 -5.17
C LEU A 72 -1.69 3.98 -3.72
N ILE A 73 -1.12 3.10 -2.90
CA ILE A 73 -1.52 2.87 -1.52
C ILE A 73 -0.45 3.43 -0.61
N ILE A 74 -0.82 4.37 0.26
CA ILE A 74 0.15 5.20 0.98
C ILE A 74 -0.13 5.17 2.48
N ASN A 75 0.92 4.94 3.28
CA ASN A 75 0.87 5.22 4.71
C ASN A 75 0.72 6.72 4.94
N GLY A 76 -0.46 7.16 5.37
CA GLY A 76 -0.81 8.56 5.57
C GLY A 76 -0.26 9.18 6.86
N ASP A 77 0.41 8.39 7.71
CA ASP A 77 0.96 8.86 8.99
C ASP A 77 2.43 9.29 8.89
N ILE A 78 3.05 9.10 7.74
CA ILE A 78 4.43 9.53 7.47
C ILE A 78 4.48 10.52 6.33
N GLU A 79 5.49 11.37 6.33
CA GLU A 79 5.81 12.23 5.21
C GLU A 79 6.59 11.43 4.17
N ILE A 80 6.13 11.45 2.92
CA ILE A 80 6.76 10.73 1.81
C ILE A 80 7.27 11.76 0.82
N GLU A 81 8.53 12.11 0.96
CA GLU A 81 9.18 13.15 0.16
C GLU A 81 9.18 12.82 -1.32
N VAL A 82 9.36 11.54 -1.68
CA VAL A 82 9.37 11.11 -3.07
C VAL A 82 8.10 11.48 -3.83
N LEU A 83 6.94 11.55 -3.14
CA LEU A 83 5.68 11.90 -3.77
C LEU A 83 5.57 13.40 -4.13
N LYS A 84 6.36 14.26 -3.50
CA LYS A 84 6.40 15.71 -3.81
C LYS A 84 7.08 15.98 -5.15
N GLU A 85 7.99 15.12 -5.56
CA GLU A 85 8.80 15.25 -6.77
C GLU A 85 8.21 14.49 -7.98
N ILE A 86 7.14 13.72 -7.75
CA ILE A 86 6.50 12.92 -8.81
C ILE A 86 5.42 13.75 -9.51
N ASN A 87 5.49 13.79 -10.82
CA ASN A 87 4.44 14.35 -11.67
C ASN A 87 3.59 13.24 -12.27
N ILE A 88 2.39 13.03 -11.72
CA ILE A 88 1.44 12.01 -12.19
C ILE A 88 0.55 12.65 -13.25
N GLU A 89 0.82 12.35 -14.53
CA GLU A 89 0.06 12.88 -15.66
C GLU A 89 -1.26 12.14 -15.91
N LYS A 90 -1.36 10.88 -15.46
CA LYS A 90 -2.55 10.03 -15.65
C LYS A 90 -3.32 9.87 -14.35
N PRO A 91 -4.65 9.73 -14.41
CA PRO A 91 -5.44 9.40 -13.22
C PRO A 91 -4.97 8.09 -12.61
N ILE A 92 -4.69 8.11 -11.31
CA ILE A 92 -4.38 6.93 -10.50
C ILE A 92 -5.29 6.93 -9.28
N LYS A 93 -5.74 5.77 -8.86
CA LYS A 93 -6.55 5.63 -7.66
C LYS A 93 -5.64 5.64 -6.44
N VAL A 94 -5.84 6.59 -5.53
CA VAL A 94 -5.02 6.75 -4.33
C VAL A 94 -5.82 6.31 -3.11
N ILE A 95 -5.25 5.40 -2.32
CA ILE A 95 -5.76 4.94 -1.04
C ILE A 95 -4.74 5.30 0.03
N THR A 96 -5.10 6.17 0.96
CA THR A 96 -4.29 6.48 2.13
C THR A 96 -4.81 5.72 3.34
N PHE A 97 -3.92 5.29 4.23
CA PHE A 97 -4.30 4.56 5.44
C PHE A 97 -3.43 4.96 6.64
N GLY A 98 -3.94 4.76 7.84
CA GLY A 98 -3.23 5.01 9.09
C GLY A 98 -4.12 5.58 10.20
N PHE A 99 -3.50 6.22 11.19
CA PHE A 99 -4.20 6.90 12.28
C PHE A 99 -4.69 8.30 11.87
N ASN A 100 -4.16 8.85 10.78
CA ASN A 100 -4.57 10.15 10.27
C ASN A 100 -6.07 10.14 9.92
N THR A 101 -6.84 11.02 10.56
CA THR A 101 -8.28 11.12 10.38
C THR A 101 -8.72 11.53 8.97
N LYS A 102 -7.82 12.01 8.13
CA LYS A 102 -8.07 12.34 6.73
C LYS A 102 -7.79 11.18 5.77
N ALA A 103 -7.22 10.09 6.26
CA ALA A 103 -6.91 8.92 5.45
C ALA A 103 -8.19 8.28 4.87
N THR A 104 -8.07 7.65 3.73
CA THR A 104 -9.17 6.87 3.12
C THR A 104 -9.62 5.75 4.06
N ILE A 105 -8.66 5.09 4.70
CA ILE A 105 -8.88 4.06 5.72
C ILE A 105 -8.18 4.50 6.99
N THR A 106 -8.95 4.83 8.03
CA THR A 106 -8.41 5.27 9.31
C THR A 106 -8.65 4.24 10.40
N ILE A 107 -7.74 4.19 11.37
CA ILE A 107 -7.88 3.34 12.56
C ILE A 107 -8.72 4.09 13.58
N SER A 108 -9.89 3.55 13.91
CA SER A 108 -10.81 4.14 14.89
C SER A 108 -10.56 3.64 16.31
N SER A 109 -10.09 2.40 16.48
CA SER A 109 -9.70 1.88 17.78
C SER A 109 -8.67 0.75 17.70
N VAL A 110 -7.86 0.61 18.74
CA VAL A 110 -6.88 -0.47 18.91
C VAL A 110 -7.19 -1.21 20.19
N LYS A 111 -7.35 -2.54 20.11
CA LYS A 111 -7.53 -3.47 21.24
C LYS A 111 -6.37 -4.48 21.22
N GLU A 112 -6.26 -5.33 22.25
CA GLU A 112 -5.12 -6.24 22.41
C GLU A 112 -4.82 -7.10 21.16
N GLU A 113 -5.85 -7.62 20.49
CA GLU A 113 -5.70 -8.57 19.38
C GLU A 113 -6.40 -8.12 18.11
N LYS A 114 -6.97 -6.92 18.08
CA LYS A 114 -7.72 -6.41 16.96
C LYS A 114 -7.71 -4.90 16.85
N ILE A 115 -7.86 -4.42 15.64
CA ILE A 115 -8.12 -3.02 15.34
C ILE A 115 -9.47 -2.88 14.65
N ILE A 116 -10.11 -1.73 14.85
CA ILE A 116 -11.27 -1.33 14.07
C ILE A 116 -10.83 -0.25 13.11
N VAL A 117 -11.08 -0.47 11.83
CA VAL A 117 -10.80 0.48 10.77
C VAL A 117 -12.10 1.05 10.22
N CYS A 118 -12.06 2.33 9.88
CA CYS A 118 -13.16 3.02 9.23
C CYS A 118 -12.76 3.34 7.78
N LEU A 119 -13.49 2.79 6.83
CA LEU A 119 -13.42 3.17 5.43
C LEU A 119 -14.24 4.45 5.26
N GLN A 120 -13.56 5.58 5.11
CA GLN A 120 -14.20 6.90 5.07
C GLN A 120 -14.68 7.31 3.67
N ARG A 121 -14.26 6.57 2.64
CA ARG A 121 -14.64 6.78 1.25
C ARG A 121 -14.87 5.46 0.57
N ASP A 122 -15.73 5.44 -0.42
CA ASP A 122 -15.92 4.28 -1.28
C ASP A 122 -14.63 3.94 -2.01
N ILE A 123 -14.33 2.65 -2.08
CA ILE A 123 -13.14 2.13 -2.74
C ILE A 123 -13.60 1.21 -3.88
N GLU A 124 -13.20 1.52 -5.09
CA GLU A 124 -13.40 0.63 -6.23
C GLU A 124 -12.35 -0.49 -6.21
N LYS A 125 -12.77 -1.73 -6.31
CA LYS A 125 -11.89 -2.91 -6.38
C LYS A 125 -11.31 -3.10 -7.78
N ILE A 126 -10.41 -4.07 -7.90
CA ILE A 126 -9.79 -4.45 -9.19
C ILE A 126 -10.82 -4.92 -10.22
N ASP A 127 -11.86 -5.62 -9.78
CA ASP A 127 -12.96 -6.13 -10.61
C ASP A 127 -14.05 -5.09 -10.94
N GLY A 128 -13.95 -3.90 -10.37
CA GLY A 128 -14.90 -2.80 -10.56
C GLY A 128 -16.01 -2.71 -9.51
N ASP A 129 -16.12 -3.69 -8.60
CA ASP A 129 -17.05 -3.61 -7.49
C ASP A 129 -16.66 -2.49 -6.51
N ILE A 130 -17.63 -1.99 -5.76
CA ILE A 130 -17.43 -0.90 -4.81
C ILE A 130 -17.49 -1.44 -3.38
N ILE A 131 -16.48 -1.11 -2.59
CA ILE A 131 -16.54 -1.24 -1.14
C ILE A 131 -17.08 0.07 -0.59
N GLU A 132 -18.29 0.04 -0.06
CA GLU A 132 -18.91 1.21 0.54
C GLU A 132 -18.26 1.60 1.88
N THR A 133 -18.47 2.85 2.28
CA THR A 133 -18.03 3.36 3.59
C THR A 133 -18.58 2.49 4.72
N GLN A 134 -17.72 2.00 5.59
CA GLN A 134 -18.07 1.10 6.68
C GLN A 134 -16.96 0.99 7.73
N GLU A 135 -17.29 0.40 8.87
CA GLU A 135 -16.29 -0.07 9.84
C GLU A 135 -16.03 -1.57 9.65
N LYS A 136 -14.77 -1.95 9.79
CA LYS A 136 -14.33 -3.35 9.75
C LYS A 136 -13.40 -3.67 10.92
N GLU A 137 -13.50 -4.88 11.43
CA GLU A 137 -12.59 -5.41 12.43
C GLU A 137 -11.48 -6.21 11.77
N ILE A 138 -10.23 -5.95 12.14
CA ILE A 138 -9.05 -6.66 11.67
C ILE A 138 -8.33 -7.29 12.86
N LYS A 139 -8.09 -8.59 12.80
CA LYS A 139 -7.27 -9.30 13.80
C LYS A 139 -5.80 -9.01 13.58
N ILE A 140 -5.08 -8.62 14.64
CA ILE A 140 -3.65 -8.27 14.58
C ILE A 140 -2.75 -9.19 15.40
N GLY A 141 -3.30 -10.03 16.30
CA GLY A 141 -2.56 -10.89 17.22
C GLY A 141 -1.91 -10.13 18.38
N LYS A 142 -1.41 -10.87 19.39
CA LYS A 142 -0.91 -10.32 20.66
C LYS A 142 0.39 -9.51 20.57
N GLU A 143 1.18 -9.64 19.52
CA GLU A 143 2.54 -9.10 19.48
C GLU A 143 2.64 -7.69 18.86
N ASN A 144 1.53 -6.96 18.56
CA ASN A 144 1.63 -6.23 17.33
C ASN A 144 1.10 -4.81 17.16
N ASN A 145 1.24 -3.95 18.14
CA ASN A 145 1.18 -2.50 17.85
C ASN A 145 2.25 -2.07 16.84
N LYS A 146 3.35 -2.83 16.71
CA LYS A 146 4.46 -2.53 15.77
C LYS A 146 4.19 -2.94 14.31
N LYS A 147 3.16 -3.77 14.05
CA LYS A 147 2.87 -4.30 12.71
C LYS A 147 1.51 -3.86 12.16
N ILE A 148 0.87 -2.89 12.77
CA ILE A 148 -0.44 -2.38 12.35
C ILE A 148 -0.43 -1.97 10.87
N TYR A 149 0.58 -1.25 10.43
CA TYR A 149 0.67 -0.80 9.02
C TYR A 149 0.80 -1.97 8.04
N ASN A 150 1.54 -3.03 8.41
CA ASN A 150 1.63 -4.24 7.58
C ASN A 150 0.27 -4.94 7.50
N LYS A 151 -0.46 -5.02 8.61
CA LYS A 151 -1.81 -5.59 8.65
C LYS A 151 -2.79 -4.79 7.82
N LEU A 152 -2.71 -3.46 7.87
CA LEU A 152 -3.53 -2.59 7.02
C LEU A 152 -3.20 -2.78 5.54
N ALA A 153 -1.93 -2.85 5.17
CA ALA A 153 -1.52 -3.10 3.80
C ALA A 153 -2.08 -4.44 3.29
N VAL A 154 -1.93 -5.51 4.07
CA VAL A 154 -2.48 -6.84 3.74
C VAL A 154 -4.00 -6.79 3.62
N PHE A 155 -4.69 -6.11 4.56
CA PHE A 155 -6.14 -5.94 4.51
C PHE A 155 -6.58 -5.24 3.21
N ILE A 156 -5.92 -4.14 2.83
CA ILE A 156 -6.24 -3.40 1.61
C ILE A 156 -6.04 -4.29 0.37
N ILE A 157 -4.92 -5.00 0.30
CA ILE A 157 -4.65 -5.94 -0.79
C ILE A 157 -5.78 -6.98 -0.90
N LYS A 158 -6.13 -7.60 0.22
CA LYS A 158 -7.19 -8.62 0.24
C LYS A 158 -8.54 -8.07 -0.20
N GLU A 159 -8.92 -6.89 0.27
CA GLU A 159 -10.17 -6.24 -0.12
C GLU A 159 -10.20 -5.90 -1.62
N LEU A 160 -9.10 -5.38 -2.18
CA LEU A 160 -9.02 -5.03 -3.60
C LEU A 160 -9.09 -6.25 -4.52
N HIS A 161 -8.60 -7.41 -4.07
CA HIS A 161 -8.52 -8.65 -4.85
C HIS A 161 -9.55 -9.71 -4.46
N ASN A 162 -10.47 -9.43 -3.54
CA ASN A 162 -11.48 -10.40 -3.04
C ASN A 162 -10.86 -11.68 -2.44
N LEU A 163 -9.82 -11.54 -1.61
CA LEU A 163 -9.12 -12.65 -0.94
C LEU A 163 -9.58 -12.87 0.50
#